data_ce6a56ee4448544a7305455b1cb717ca
#
_entry.id   ce6a56ee4448544a7305455b1cb717ca
#
_cell.length_a   1.000
_cell.length_b   1.000
_cell.length_c   1.000
_cell.angle_alpha   90.00
_cell.angle_beta   90.00
_cell.angle_gamma   90.00
#
_symmetry.space_group_name_H-M   'P 1'
#
loop_
_entity.id
_entity.type
_entity.pdbx_description
1 polymer ?
#
loop_
_entity_poly.entity_id
_entity_poly.type
_entity_poly.pdbx_seq_one_letter_code
_entity_poly.pdbx_strand_id
1 'polypeptide(L)'
;MHAQTRSLALTVLASAMLMTVLDGSIVTVAMPAIQADLGFTPAGLSWVVNAYLIAFGSLLLLAGRLGDLIGRKRMFLAGTAVFTAASLLAAVAGSPAVLIAARFLQGAGSAMSSAVSLGILVTLFTEPRERARAIAVFSFTGAAGASVGQVLGGLLTDALSWNWIFFINLPIGAAAIALAARVLPADRGLGLRAGADALGALLVTAGLMTGIYAVVRIEEYGAASAHTLGLGALALALLAGFLVRQRRAATPLMPLRILRSRAVAGANLVQLLMVAALFSFQVLVALYLQKVQGYGATATGLAMLPAALVIGAVSLGVSARLVTRFGERAVLLTGLGLLVGVLGLLTRLPVHASYAVDLLPVMLLAAGFGLALPALTSLGMSGADEADAGLASGLFNTTQQIGMALGVAVLTTLAAARTEALGAAGAGAAEALTGGYRLAFAVGTGLLLAALAVAATVLRTGTPDRSRTPRTPEAPQAPQAPQAPQAPRSPEAATAA
;
A
#
# COMPACT_ATOMS: atom_id res chain seq x y z
N MET A 1 -5.76 24.03 -19.11
CA MET A 1 -4.86 23.06 -19.79
C MET A 1 -5.61 22.38 -20.92
N HIS A 2 -4.98 22.20 -22.10
CA HIS A 2 -5.56 21.45 -23.21
C HIS A 2 -5.79 19.98 -22.83
N ALA A 3 -6.79 19.32 -23.42
CA ALA A 3 -7.13 17.92 -23.13
C ALA A 3 -5.93 16.97 -23.33
N GLN A 4 -5.10 17.20 -24.36
CA GLN A 4 -3.87 16.44 -24.59
C GLN A 4 -2.86 16.55 -23.45
N THR A 5 -2.68 17.73 -22.85
CA THR A 5 -1.76 17.93 -21.74
C THR A 5 -2.23 17.19 -20.48
N ARG A 6 -3.56 17.14 -20.22
CA ARG A 6 -4.13 16.35 -19.10
C ARG A 6 -3.94 14.86 -19.32
N SER A 7 -4.13 14.36 -20.54
CA SER A 7 -3.90 12.96 -20.88
C SER A 7 -2.44 12.56 -20.69
N LEU A 8 -1.48 13.39 -21.15
CA LEU A 8 -0.05 13.17 -20.93
C LEU A 8 0.32 13.19 -19.43
N ALA A 9 -0.28 14.09 -18.65
CA ALA A 9 -0.06 14.13 -17.21
C ALA A 9 -0.56 12.84 -16.52
N LEU A 10 -1.73 12.33 -16.92
CA LEU A 10 -2.24 11.05 -16.44
C LEU A 10 -1.30 9.89 -16.80
N THR A 11 -0.80 9.87 -18.05
CA THR A 11 0.16 8.85 -18.48
C THR A 11 1.44 8.88 -17.64
N VAL A 12 1.97 10.06 -17.32
CA VAL A 12 3.17 10.21 -16.47
C VAL A 12 2.91 9.68 -15.06
N LEU A 13 1.79 10.06 -14.43
CA LEU A 13 1.44 9.59 -13.10
C LEU A 13 1.17 8.08 -13.07
N ALA A 14 0.49 7.56 -14.09
CA ALA A 14 0.24 6.13 -14.25
C ALA A 14 1.53 5.34 -14.49
N SER A 15 2.49 5.87 -15.28
CA SER A 15 3.80 5.24 -15.50
C SER A 15 4.63 5.17 -14.22
N ALA A 16 4.60 6.21 -13.39
CA ALA A 16 5.27 6.19 -12.09
C ALA A 16 4.63 5.17 -11.13
N MET A 17 3.29 5.07 -11.13
CA MET A 17 2.57 4.04 -10.36
C MET A 17 2.90 2.64 -10.86
N LEU A 18 2.91 2.43 -12.19
CA LEU A 18 3.31 1.17 -12.80
C LEU A 18 4.71 0.77 -12.36
N MET A 19 5.68 1.68 -12.46
CA MET A 19 7.07 1.46 -12.08
C MET A 19 7.20 1.05 -10.61
N THR A 20 6.50 1.75 -9.70
CA THR A 20 6.51 1.45 -8.27
C THR A 20 5.95 0.07 -7.95
N VAL A 21 4.81 -0.31 -8.55
CA VAL A 21 4.16 -1.61 -8.29
C VAL A 21 4.87 -2.75 -9.00
N LEU A 22 5.33 -2.51 -10.23
CA LEU A 22 6.13 -3.46 -10.99
C LEU A 22 7.41 -3.81 -10.23
N ASP A 23 8.15 -2.81 -9.71
CA ASP A 23 9.38 -3.02 -8.94
C ASP A 23 9.15 -3.87 -7.68
N GLY A 24 8.02 -3.67 -6.98
CA GLY A 24 7.65 -4.49 -5.83
C GLY A 24 7.38 -5.95 -6.17
N SER A 25 6.74 -6.22 -7.31
CA SER A 25 6.37 -7.57 -7.73
C SER A 25 7.48 -8.32 -8.48
N ILE A 26 8.25 -7.62 -9.30
CA ILE A 26 9.32 -8.18 -10.14
C ILE A 26 10.44 -8.81 -9.29
N VAL A 27 10.76 -8.18 -8.15
CA VAL A 27 11.79 -8.64 -7.21
C VAL A 27 11.44 -9.99 -6.59
N THR A 28 10.16 -10.27 -6.31
CA THR A 28 9.74 -11.51 -5.64
C THR A 28 10.09 -12.76 -6.45
N VAL A 29 10.04 -12.67 -7.76
CA VAL A 29 10.37 -13.79 -8.67
C VAL A 29 11.89 -13.93 -8.82
N ALA A 30 12.65 -12.83 -8.72
CA ALA A 30 14.11 -12.84 -8.83
C ALA A 30 14.83 -13.20 -7.50
N MET A 31 14.12 -13.29 -6.37
CA MET A 31 14.71 -13.50 -5.05
C MET A 31 15.69 -14.67 -4.98
N PRO A 32 15.42 -15.88 -5.52
CA PRO A 32 16.38 -16.97 -5.45
C PRO A 32 17.66 -16.72 -6.25
N ALA A 33 17.56 -16.05 -7.40
CA ALA A 33 18.74 -15.68 -8.20
C ALA A 33 19.59 -14.64 -7.45
N ILE A 34 18.97 -13.63 -6.84
CA ILE A 34 19.62 -12.64 -5.99
C ILE A 34 20.31 -13.32 -4.80
N GLN A 35 19.63 -14.28 -4.17
CA GLN A 35 20.18 -15.05 -3.05
C GLN A 35 21.45 -15.80 -3.44
N ALA A 36 21.41 -16.51 -4.57
CA ALA A 36 22.52 -17.31 -5.05
C ALA A 36 23.72 -16.47 -5.45
N ASP A 37 23.48 -15.33 -6.11
CA ASP A 37 24.54 -14.46 -6.65
C ASP A 37 25.23 -13.63 -5.57
N LEU A 38 24.46 -13.03 -4.65
CA LEU A 38 24.97 -12.14 -3.60
C LEU A 38 25.23 -12.84 -2.26
N GLY A 39 24.92 -14.13 -2.14
CA GLY A 39 25.18 -14.91 -0.91
C GLY A 39 24.31 -14.53 0.29
N PHE A 40 23.06 -14.12 0.05
CA PHE A 40 22.13 -13.82 1.15
C PHE A 40 21.80 -15.04 1.98
N THR A 41 21.74 -14.88 3.30
CA THR A 41 21.07 -15.86 4.17
C THR A 41 19.55 -15.85 3.90
N PRO A 42 18.81 -16.96 4.19
CA PRO A 42 17.36 -16.99 4.01
C PRO A 42 16.62 -15.85 4.74
N ALA A 43 16.99 -15.54 5.98
CA ALA A 43 16.43 -14.42 6.73
C ALA A 43 16.86 -13.05 6.15
N GLY A 44 18.15 -12.92 5.78
CA GLY A 44 18.70 -11.71 5.17
C GLY A 44 18.02 -11.34 3.85
N LEU A 45 17.59 -12.34 3.07
CA LEU A 45 16.92 -12.13 1.79
C LEU A 45 15.62 -11.34 1.92
N SER A 46 14.89 -11.49 3.02
CA SER A 46 13.67 -10.73 3.28
C SER A 46 13.89 -9.21 3.30
N TRP A 47 15.13 -8.76 3.61
CA TRP A 47 15.49 -7.34 3.60
C TRP A 47 15.46 -6.70 2.21
N VAL A 48 15.62 -7.47 1.16
CA VAL A 48 15.48 -6.97 -0.23
C VAL A 48 14.07 -6.40 -0.46
N VAL A 49 13.06 -7.00 0.14
CA VAL A 49 11.67 -6.52 0.10
C VAL A 49 11.38 -5.53 1.23
N ASN A 50 11.78 -5.86 2.48
CA ASN A 50 11.45 -5.09 3.66
C ASN A 50 12.07 -3.70 3.67
N ALA A 51 13.32 -3.54 3.22
CA ALA A 51 13.96 -2.22 3.16
C ALA A 51 13.16 -1.23 2.30
N TYR A 52 12.64 -1.71 1.17
CA TYR A 52 11.77 -0.92 0.30
C TYR A 52 10.43 -0.59 0.98
N LEU A 53 9.73 -1.60 1.51
CA LEU A 53 8.40 -1.43 2.08
C LEU A 53 8.40 -0.54 3.32
N ILE A 54 9.42 -0.67 4.18
CA ILE A 54 9.58 0.17 5.37
C ILE A 54 9.80 1.62 4.97
N ALA A 55 10.76 1.88 4.07
CA ALA A 55 11.04 3.23 3.62
C ALA A 55 9.80 3.84 2.94
N PHE A 56 9.14 3.07 2.08
CA PHE A 56 7.91 3.51 1.42
C PHE A 56 6.81 3.84 2.44
N GLY A 57 6.45 2.90 3.31
CA GLY A 57 5.34 3.07 4.25
C GLY A 57 5.59 4.15 5.31
N SER A 58 6.80 4.20 5.87
CA SER A 58 7.13 5.14 6.94
C SER A 58 7.33 6.58 6.46
N LEU A 59 7.84 6.77 5.24
CA LEU A 59 8.08 8.10 4.68
C LEU A 59 6.89 8.69 3.91
N LEU A 60 5.86 7.88 3.60
CA LEU A 60 4.73 8.30 2.77
C LEU A 60 3.99 9.51 3.36
N LEU A 61 3.73 9.52 4.66
CA LEU A 61 3.07 10.64 5.35
C LEU A 61 3.93 11.90 5.37
N LEU A 62 5.23 11.75 5.65
CA LEU A 62 6.17 12.86 5.60
C LEU A 62 6.28 13.42 4.18
N ALA A 63 6.41 12.54 3.18
CA ALA A 63 6.51 12.92 1.77
C ALA A 63 5.27 13.68 1.29
N GLY A 64 4.07 13.26 1.72
CA GLY A 64 2.83 14.00 1.45
C GLY A 64 2.86 15.41 2.02
N ARG A 65 3.25 15.54 3.30
CA ARG A 65 3.37 16.86 3.94
C ARG A 65 4.45 17.73 3.30
N LEU A 66 5.62 17.15 2.99
CA LEU A 66 6.67 17.87 2.26
C LEU A 66 6.21 18.30 0.87
N GLY A 67 5.43 17.47 0.17
CA GLY A 67 4.82 17.83 -1.11
C GLY A 67 3.91 19.04 -1.02
N ASP A 68 3.11 19.17 0.04
CA ASP A 68 2.30 20.36 0.28
C ASP A 68 3.16 21.60 0.62
N LEU A 69 4.31 21.43 1.27
CA LEU A 69 5.21 22.53 1.66
C LEU A 69 6.07 23.06 0.51
N ILE A 70 6.69 22.16 -0.28
CA ILE A 70 7.66 22.53 -1.34
C ILE A 70 7.06 22.54 -2.73
N GLY A 71 5.83 22.00 -2.89
CA GLY A 71 5.12 21.83 -4.15
C GLY A 71 5.13 20.37 -4.61
N ARG A 72 3.95 19.90 -5.03
CA ARG A 72 3.71 18.49 -5.41
C ARG A 72 4.52 18.08 -6.64
N LYS A 73 4.63 18.97 -7.65
CA LYS A 73 5.46 18.72 -8.85
C LYS A 73 6.92 18.47 -8.48
N ARG A 74 7.50 19.33 -7.61
CA ARG A 74 8.91 19.19 -7.19
C ARG A 74 9.12 17.90 -6.42
N MET A 75 8.18 17.54 -5.52
CA MET A 75 8.23 16.30 -4.76
C MET A 75 8.14 15.08 -5.69
N PHE A 76 7.25 15.09 -6.69
CA PHE A 76 7.12 14.03 -7.68
C PHE A 76 8.42 13.82 -8.48
N LEU A 77 9.00 14.90 -8.99
CA LEU A 77 10.26 14.87 -9.76
C LEU A 77 11.42 14.35 -8.91
N ALA A 78 11.57 14.88 -7.69
CA ALA A 78 12.62 14.45 -6.77
C ALA A 78 12.46 12.95 -6.40
N GLY A 79 11.24 12.51 -6.10
CA GLY A 79 10.95 11.13 -5.77
C GLY A 79 11.25 10.17 -6.92
N THR A 80 10.80 10.52 -8.13
CA THR A 80 11.08 9.70 -9.33
C THR A 80 12.58 9.68 -9.64
N ALA A 81 13.31 10.79 -9.46
CA ALA A 81 14.75 10.85 -9.65
C ALA A 81 15.51 9.98 -8.62
N VAL A 82 15.13 10.07 -7.33
CA VAL A 82 15.71 9.21 -6.28
C VAL A 82 15.45 7.74 -6.59
N PHE A 83 14.21 7.37 -6.96
CA PHE A 83 13.88 6.00 -7.33
C PHE A 83 14.71 5.48 -8.51
N THR A 84 14.85 6.29 -9.57
CA THR A 84 15.59 5.92 -10.78
C THR A 84 17.09 5.76 -10.48
N ALA A 85 17.67 6.68 -9.72
CA ALA A 85 19.08 6.59 -9.31
C ALA A 85 19.33 5.39 -8.38
N ALA A 86 18.43 5.13 -7.46
CA ALA A 86 18.49 3.96 -6.58
C ALA A 86 18.29 2.65 -7.36
N SER A 87 17.47 2.64 -8.43
CA SER A 87 17.34 1.50 -9.34
C SER A 87 18.65 1.19 -10.07
N LEU A 88 19.39 2.23 -10.50
CA LEU A 88 20.74 2.04 -11.06
C LEU A 88 21.68 1.44 -10.02
N LEU A 89 21.67 1.95 -8.78
CA LEU A 89 22.50 1.42 -7.70
C LEU A 89 22.16 -0.06 -7.39
N ALA A 90 20.87 -0.42 -7.39
CA ALA A 90 20.43 -1.80 -7.22
C ALA A 90 20.88 -2.71 -8.36
N ALA A 91 20.81 -2.20 -9.60
CA ALA A 91 21.21 -2.94 -10.80
C ALA A 91 22.72 -3.28 -10.82
N VAL A 92 23.56 -2.46 -10.20
CA VAL A 92 25.02 -2.67 -10.13
C VAL A 92 25.48 -3.15 -8.75
N ALA A 93 24.55 -3.58 -7.89
CA ALA A 93 24.90 -4.01 -6.53
C ALA A 93 25.73 -5.29 -6.54
N GLY A 94 26.93 -5.23 -5.99
CA GLY A 94 27.84 -6.37 -5.82
C GLY A 94 27.87 -6.94 -4.40
N SER A 95 26.95 -6.51 -3.52
CA SER A 95 26.87 -7.04 -2.14
C SER A 95 25.46 -6.87 -1.57
N PRO A 96 25.07 -7.71 -0.57
CA PRO A 96 23.80 -7.59 0.13
C PRO A 96 23.54 -6.19 0.69
N ALA A 97 24.56 -5.59 1.32
CA ALA A 97 24.43 -4.28 1.95
C ALA A 97 24.10 -3.17 0.94
N VAL A 98 24.76 -3.18 -0.23
CA VAL A 98 24.50 -2.20 -1.30
C VAL A 98 23.09 -2.38 -1.86
N LEU A 99 22.65 -3.62 -2.09
CA LEU A 99 21.31 -3.89 -2.59
C LEU A 99 20.24 -3.43 -1.57
N ILE A 100 20.41 -3.74 -0.28
CA ILE A 100 19.48 -3.31 0.78
C ILE A 100 19.42 -1.78 0.87
N ALA A 101 20.56 -1.08 0.81
CA ALA A 101 20.61 0.37 0.81
C ALA A 101 19.91 0.96 -0.43
N ALA A 102 20.13 0.39 -1.61
CA ALA A 102 19.46 0.78 -2.83
C ALA A 102 17.93 0.59 -2.73
N ARG A 103 17.48 -0.55 -2.18
CA ARG A 103 16.06 -0.84 -1.94
C ARG A 103 15.41 0.18 -0.97
N PHE A 104 16.12 0.56 0.09
CA PHE A 104 15.65 1.61 0.99
C PHE A 104 15.47 2.96 0.26
N LEU A 105 16.45 3.36 -0.55
CA LEU A 105 16.37 4.59 -1.35
C LEU A 105 15.25 4.52 -2.40
N GLN A 106 15.06 3.37 -3.05
CA GLN A 106 13.92 3.17 -3.97
C GLN A 106 12.59 3.34 -3.24
N GLY A 107 12.44 2.76 -2.03
CA GLY A 107 11.26 2.94 -1.19
C GLY A 107 11.00 4.40 -0.83
N ALA A 108 12.06 5.14 -0.46
CA ALA A 108 11.96 6.58 -0.19
C ALA A 108 11.52 7.37 -1.43
N GLY A 109 12.12 7.11 -2.59
CA GLY A 109 11.73 7.74 -3.87
C GLY A 109 10.28 7.43 -4.24
N SER A 110 9.85 6.17 -4.06
CA SER A 110 8.46 5.74 -4.25
C SER A 110 7.50 6.48 -3.32
N ALA A 111 7.85 6.64 -2.04
CA ALA A 111 7.04 7.38 -1.07
C ALA A 111 6.84 8.83 -1.51
N MET A 112 7.92 9.49 -1.95
CA MET A 112 7.89 10.88 -2.42
C MET A 112 7.00 11.06 -3.66
N SER A 113 7.12 10.21 -4.66
CA SER A 113 6.33 10.31 -5.89
C SER A 113 4.87 9.90 -5.67
N SER A 114 4.60 8.80 -4.96
CA SER A 114 3.26 8.26 -4.75
C SER A 114 2.41 9.14 -3.85
N ALA A 115 2.99 9.73 -2.78
CA ALA A 115 2.28 10.59 -1.84
C ALA A 115 1.58 11.78 -2.50
N VAL A 116 2.18 12.31 -3.57
CA VAL A 116 1.67 13.51 -4.26
C VAL A 116 0.89 13.19 -5.54
N SER A 117 1.05 11.97 -6.10
CA SER A 117 0.48 11.59 -7.39
C SER A 117 -1.04 11.74 -7.43
N LEU A 118 -1.73 11.22 -6.43
CA LEU A 118 -3.20 11.30 -6.35
C LEU A 118 -3.66 12.75 -6.16
N GLY A 119 -2.94 13.54 -5.36
CA GLY A 119 -3.21 14.97 -5.17
C GLY A 119 -3.06 15.76 -6.47
N ILE A 120 -2.02 15.48 -7.27
CA ILE A 120 -1.83 16.09 -8.60
C ILE A 120 -2.99 15.67 -9.52
N LEU A 121 -3.37 14.39 -9.53
CA LEU A 121 -4.44 13.88 -10.36
C LEU A 121 -5.78 14.57 -10.06
N VAL A 122 -6.15 14.69 -8.78
CA VAL A 122 -7.40 15.34 -8.35
C VAL A 122 -7.42 16.84 -8.74
N THR A 123 -6.29 17.52 -8.69
CA THR A 123 -6.20 18.94 -9.10
C THR A 123 -6.25 19.14 -10.61
N LEU A 124 -5.80 18.15 -11.39
CA LEU A 124 -5.84 18.20 -12.88
C LEU A 124 -7.22 17.89 -13.44
N PHE A 125 -7.97 16.99 -12.80
CA PHE A 125 -9.28 16.53 -13.23
C PHE A 125 -10.36 17.03 -12.26
N THR A 126 -10.88 18.23 -12.52
CA THR A 126 -11.88 18.89 -11.66
C THR A 126 -13.30 18.36 -11.90
N GLU A 127 -13.62 17.95 -13.12
CA GLU A 127 -14.89 17.35 -13.48
C GLU A 127 -15.07 15.96 -12.83
N PRO A 128 -16.16 15.68 -12.09
CA PRO A 128 -16.33 14.43 -11.35
C PRO A 128 -16.20 13.17 -12.20
N ARG A 129 -16.74 13.16 -13.43
CA ARG A 129 -16.65 12.00 -14.34
C ARG A 129 -15.25 11.79 -14.88
N GLU A 130 -14.55 12.85 -15.28
CA GLU A 130 -13.16 12.78 -15.74
C GLU A 130 -12.23 12.34 -14.62
N ARG A 131 -12.42 12.88 -13.42
CA ARG A 131 -11.66 12.50 -12.22
C ARG A 131 -11.85 11.02 -11.87
N ALA A 132 -13.09 10.53 -11.86
CA ALA A 132 -13.35 9.11 -11.58
C ALA A 132 -12.67 8.21 -12.63
N ARG A 133 -12.70 8.58 -13.91
CA ARG A 133 -12.02 7.86 -14.99
C ARG A 133 -10.50 7.88 -14.82
N ALA A 134 -9.92 9.03 -14.47
CA ALA A 134 -8.48 9.18 -14.27
C ALA A 134 -7.99 8.35 -13.06
N ILE A 135 -8.74 8.36 -11.95
CA ILE A 135 -8.47 7.51 -10.79
C ILE A 135 -8.57 6.02 -11.16
N ALA A 136 -9.59 5.64 -11.94
CA ALA A 136 -9.74 4.26 -12.40
C ALA A 136 -8.55 3.79 -13.26
N VAL A 137 -8.07 4.61 -14.20
CA VAL A 137 -6.87 4.32 -15.01
C VAL A 137 -5.64 4.19 -14.12
N PHE A 138 -5.43 5.12 -13.19
CA PHE A 138 -4.30 5.09 -12.25
C PHE A 138 -4.31 3.81 -11.39
N SER A 139 -5.46 3.44 -10.84
CA SER A 139 -5.61 2.21 -10.03
C SER A 139 -5.46 0.95 -10.86
N PHE A 140 -6.01 0.91 -12.08
CA PHE A 140 -5.83 -0.20 -13.01
C PHE A 140 -4.35 -0.41 -13.36
N THR A 141 -3.61 0.67 -13.60
CA THR A 141 -2.18 0.60 -13.90
C THR A 141 -1.40 -0.01 -12.75
N GLY A 142 -1.77 0.30 -11.49
CA GLY A 142 -1.20 -0.35 -10.32
C GLY A 142 -1.48 -1.86 -10.29
N ALA A 143 -2.73 -2.27 -10.52
CA ALA A 143 -3.10 -3.69 -10.53
C ALA A 143 -2.41 -4.46 -11.69
N ALA A 144 -2.35 -3.86 -12.89
CA ALA A 144 -1.66 -4.43 -14.03
C ALA A 144 -0.15 -4.55 -13.79
N GLY A 145 0.45 -3.55 -13.12
CA GLY A 145 1.87 -3.53 -12.77
C GLY A 145 2.31 -4.75 -11.96
N ALA A 146 1.50 -5.19 -11.02
CA ALA A 146 1.79 -6.38 -10.23
C ALA A 146 1.87 -7.66 -11.10
N SER A 147 0.93 -7.82 -12.03
CA SER A 147 0.89 -8.99 -12.94
C SER A 147 2.03 -8.95 -13.97
N VAL A 148 2.22 -7.79 -14.59
CA VAL A 148 3.27 -7.58 -15.58
C VAL A 148 4.65 -7.74 -14.94
N GLY A 149 4.83 -7.24 -13.70
CA GLY A 149 6.09 -7.35 -12.97
C GLY A 149 6.51 -8.79 -12.71
N GLN A 150 5.57 -9.68 -12.35
CA GLN A 150 5.89 -11.10 -12.12
C GLN A 150 6.37 -11.78 -13.40
N VAL A 151 5.69 -11.57 -14.52
CA VAL A 151 6.05 -12.19 -15.81
C VAL A 151 7.38 -11.61 -16.32
N LEU A 152 7.53 -10.27 -16.31
CA LEU A 152 8.77 -9.63 -16.74
C LEU A 152 9.94 -9.98 -15.81
N GLY A 153 9.69 -10.12 -14.51
CA GLY A 153 10.71 -10.53 -13.54
C GLY A 153 11.28 -11.90 -13.87
N GLY A 154 10.40 -12.86 -14.15
CA GLY A 154 10.82 -14.18 -14.59
C GLY A 154 11.60 -14.13 -15.89
N LEU A 155 11.03 -13.49 -16.91
CA LEU A 155 11.63 -13.42 -18.24
C LEU A 155 13.00 -12.74 -18.24
N LEU A 156 13.14 -11.58 -17.55
CA LEU A 156 14.41 -10.86 -17.49
C LEU A 156 15.46 -11.62 -16.68
N THR A 157 15.06 -12.28 -15.59
CA THR A 157 15.97 -13.07 -14.74
C THR A 157 16.50 -14.28 -15.49
N ASP A 158 15.66 -15.02 -16.21
CA ASP A 158 16.05 -16.23 -16.95
C ASP A 158 16.81 -15.91 -18.25
N ALA A 159 16.39 -14.87 -18.99
CA ALA A 159 16.98 -14.54 -20.29
C ALA A 159 18.28 -13.74 -20.20
N LEU A 160 18.43 -12.93 -19.14
CA LEU A 160 19.58 -12.02 -19.00
C LEU A 160 20.26 -12.22 -17.63
N SER A 161 19.75 -11.56 -16.60
CA SER A 161 20.16 -11.69 -15.19
C SER A 161 19.17 -10.95 -14.29
N TRP A 162 19.18 -11.21 -12.97
CA TRP A 162 18.36 -10.50 -12.00
C TRP A 162 18.60 -8.98 -11.99
N ASN A 163 19.77 -8.49 -12.36
CA ASN A 163 20.11 -7.07 -12.42
C ASN A 163 19.18 -6.27 -13.35
N TRP A 164 18.71 -6.91 -14.43
CA TRP A 164 17.86 -6.28 -15.43
C TRP A 164 16.47 -5.91 -14.91
N ILE A 165 16.00 -6.55 -13.83
CA ILE A 165 14.75 -6.14 -13.18
C ILE A 165 14.80 -4.71 -12.64
N PHE A 166 16.01 -4.23 -12.32
CA PHE A 166 16.25 -2.85 -11.87
C PHE A 166 16.60 -1.93 -13.04
N PHE A 167 17.37 -2.40 -14.03
CA PHE A 167 17.70 -1.61 -15.22
C PHE A 167 16.47 -1.15 -16.00
N ILE A 168 15.39 -1.93 -16.04
CA ILE A 168 14.14 -1.56 -16.73
C ILE A 168 13.52 -0.27 -16.19
N ASN A 169 13.78 0.08 -14.93
CA ASN A 169 13.27 1.30 -14.32
C ASN A 169 13.97 2.57 -14.84
N LEU A 170 15.18 2.47 -15.39
CA LEU A 170 15.95 3.62 -15.83
C LEU A 170 15.30 4.36 -17.01
N PRO A 171 14.99 3.71 -18.14
CA PRO A 171 14.33 4.37 -19.26
C PRO A 171 12.93 4.87 -18.89
N ILE A 172 12.16 4.12 -18.07
CA ILE A 172 10.82 4.52 -17.65
C ILE A 172 10.91 5.76 -16.75
N GLY A 173 11.82 5.76 -15.77
CA GLY A 173 12.02 6.89 -14.87
C GLY A 173 12.54 8.12 -15.56
N ALA A 174 13.51 7.99 -16.47
CA ALA A 174 14.03 9.12 -17.27
C ALA A 174 12.92 9.74 -18.12
N ALA A 175 12.11 8.93 -18.81
CA ALA A 175 10.97 9.40 -19.58
C ALA A 175 9.91 10.08 -18.68
N ALA A 176 9.59 9.48 -17.53
CA ALA A 176 8.64 10.05 -16.57
C ALA A 176 9.12 11.41 -16.04
N ILE A 177 10.40 11.56 -15.68
CA ILE A 177 10.99 12.83 -15.24
C ILE A 177 10.91 13.88 -16.34
N ALA A 178 11.36 13.55 -17.57
CA ALA A 178 11.37 14.48 -18.69
C ALA A 178 9.97 14.98 -19.06
N LEU A 179 9.00 14.08 -19.09
CA LEU A 179 7.60 14.41 -19.37
C LEU A 179 6.96 15.18 -18.21
N ALA A 180 7.16 14.74 -16.95
CA ALA A 180 6.63 15.43 -15.77
C ALA A 180 7.12 16.87 -15.67
N ALA A 181 8.41 17.11 -15.96
CA ALA A 181 8.99 18.45 -15.95
C ALA A 181 8.28 19.41 -16.91
N ARG A 182 7.83 18.91 -18.07
CA ARG A 182 7.15 19.70 -19.11
C ARG A 182 5.64 19.81 -18.92
N VAL A 183 4.99 18.73 -18.44
CA VAL A 183 3.53 18.56 -18.49
C VAL A 183 2.84 18.88 -17.17
N LEU A 184 3.47 18.55 -16.03
CA LEU A 184 2.86 18.82 -14.73
C LEU A 184 2.89 20.33 -14.44
N PRO A 185 1.75 20.90 -13.97
CA PRO A 185 1.71 22.31 -13.59
C PRO A 185 2.63 22.57 -12.40
N ALA A 186 3.31 23.70 -12.40
CA ALA A 186 4.06 24.17 -11.26
C ALA A 186 3.06 24.65 -10.20
N ASP A 187 3.17 24.11 -8.99
CA ASP A 187 2.45 24.55 -7.81
C ASP A 187 3.41 25.26 -6.84
N ARG A 188 2.90 26.30 -6.19
CA ARG A 188 3.60 26.96 -5.11
C ARG A 188 3.19 26.26 -3.81
N GLY A 189 4.13 25.52 -3.20
CA GLY A 189 3.88 24.95 -1.87
C GLY A 189 3.59 26.02 -0.82
N LEU A 190 3.08 25.57 0.32
CA LEU A 190 2.75 26.45 1.48
C LEU A 190 3.99 27.14 2.10
N GLY A 191 5.20 26.69 1.71
CA GLY A 191 6.47 27.15 2.26
C GLY A 191 6.89 26.33 3.50
N LEU A 192 8.18 26.12 3.68
CA LEU A 192 8.74 25.33 4.79
C LEU A 192 8.41 25.89 6.19
N ARG A 193 8.08 27.17 6.28
CA ARG A 193 7.66 27.82 7.56
C ARG A 193 6.32 27.29 8.08
N ALA A 194 5.47 26.70 7.24
CA ALA A 194 4.22 26.06 7.67
C ALA A 194 4.43 24.80 8.53
N GLY A 195 5.65 24.30 8.63
CA GLY A 195 6.08 23.24 9.54
C GLY A 195 5.74 21.83 9.07
N ALA A 196 6.70 20.92 9.25
CA ALA A 196 6.50 19.48 9.15
C ALA A 196 6.93 18.82 10.47
N ASP A 197 6.22 17.79 10.91
CA ASP A 197 6.60 17.04 12.11
C ASP A 197 7.76 16.05 11.76
N ALA A 198 8.95 16.62 11.55
CA ALA A 198 10.15 15.84 11.25
C ALA A 198 10.49 14.84 12.37
N LEU A 199 10.25 15.24 13.64
CA LEU A 199 10.47 14.35 14.79
C LEU A 199 9.48 13.18 14.78
N GLY A 200 8.20 13.42 14.46
CA GLY A 200 7.21 12.36 14.31
C GLY A 200 7.58 11.39 13.18
N ALA A 201 8.04 11.91 12.04
CA ALA A 201 8.53 11.07 10.93
C ALA A 201 9.74 10.22 11.34
N LEU A 202 10.71 10.81 12.04
CA LEU A 202 11.87 10.08 12.54
C LEU A 202 11.46 8.96 13.51
N LEU A 203 10.57 9.26 14.45
CA LEU A 203 10.11 8.29 15.45
C LEU A 203 9.38 7.11 14.82
N VAL A 204 8.46 7.33 13.87
CA VAL A 204 7.72 6.25 13.22
C VAL A 204 8.64 5.42 12.31
N THR A 205 9.51 6.07 11.54
CA THR A 205 10.46 5.39 10.65
C THR A 205 11.44 4.54 11.47
N ALA A 206 12.09 5.13 12.48
CA ALA A 206 13.03 4.42 13.34
C ALA A 206 12.35 3.30 14.13
N GLY A 207 11.13 3.53 14.65
CA GLY A 207 10.37 2.51 15.37
C GLY A 207 10.02 1.30 14.50
N LEU A 208 9.52 1.54 13.28
CA LEU A 208 9.21 0.46 12.34
C LEU A 208 10.47 -0.29 11.88
N MET A 209 11.52 0.44 11.51
CA MET A 209 12.78 -0.18 11.11
C MET A 209 13.38 -1.05 12.21
N THR A 210 13.44 -0.53 13.45
CA THR A 210 13.96 -1.28 14.60
C THR A 210 13.10 -2.52 14.89
N GLY A 211 11.78 -2.39 14.81
CA GLY A 211 10.86 -3.50 15.05
C GLY A 211 11.01 -4.64 14.03
N ILE A 212 11.07 -4.30 12.74
CA ILE A 212 11.25 -5.30 11.68
C ILE A 212 12.67 -5.89 11.75
N TYR A 213 13.70 -5.08 12.00
CA TYR A 213 15.06 -5.57 12.22
C TYR A 213 15.11 -6.59 13.37
N ALA A 214 14.46 -6.29 14.51
CA ALA A 214 14.38 -7.21 15.63
C ALA A 214 13.74 -8.55 15.24
N VAL A 215 12.63 -8.51 14.45
CA VAL A 215 11.95 -9.73 13.98
C VAL A 215 12.82 -10.56 13.04
N VAL A 216 13.47 -9.94 12.06
CA VAL A 216 14.33 -10.64 11.09
C VAL A 216 15.54 -11.28 11.76
N ARG A 217 16.06 -10.66 12.83
CA ARG A 217 17.23 -11.17 13.58
C ARG A 217 16.88 -12.22 14.65
N ILE A 218 15.61 -12.59 14.81
CA ILE A 218 15.18 -13.66 15.74
C ILE A 218 15.89 -14.99 15.42
N GLU A 219 16.09 -15.29 14.14
CA GLU A 219 16.76 -16.50 13.68
C GLU A 219 18.21 -16.58 14.18
N GLU A 220 18.93 -15.44 14.19
CA GLU A 220 20.35 -15.39 14.61
C GLU A 220 20.52 -15.30 16.12
N TYR A 221 19.72 -14.49 16.80
CA TYR A 221 19.88 -14.20 18.24
C TYR A 221 18.90 -14.94 19.14
N GLY A 222 17.84 -15.52 18.59
CA GLY A 222 16.75 -16.13 19.33
C GLY A 222 15.68 -15.14 19.80
N ALA A 223 14.42 -15.58 19.90
CA ALA A 223 13.28 -14.73 20.25
C ALA A 223 13.37 -14.15 21.68
N ALA A 224 13.92 -14.92 22.63
CA ALA A 224 14.04 -14.53 24.04
C ALA A 224 15.38 -13.87 24.39
N SER A 225 16.23 -13.57 23.40
CA SER A 225 17.53 -12.93 23.65
C SER A 225 17.38 -11.49 24.13
N ALA A 226 18.32 -11.01 24.95
CA ALA A 226 18.37 -9.61 25.38
C ALA A 226 18.44 -8.65 24.18
N HIS A 227 19.08 -9.07 23.08
CA HIS A 227 19.16 -8.31 21.84
C HIS A 227 17.78 -8.11 21.20
N THR A 228 17.06 -9.21 20.98
CA THR A 228 15.73 -9.17 20.36
C THR A 228 14.70 -8.44 21.23
N LEU A 229 14.68 -8.74 22.55
CA LEU A 229 13.79 -8.09 23.50
C LEU A 229 14.12 -6.59 23.65
N GLY A 230 15.41 -6.23 23.70
CA GLY A 230 15.84 -4.84 23.79
C GLY A 230 15.46 -4.02 22.56
N LEU A 231 15.68 -4.57 21.35
CA LEU A 231 15.26 -3.90 20.11
C LEU A 231 13.74 -3.82 19.99
N GLY A 232 13.02 -4.86 20.41
CA GLY A 232 11.56 -4.85 20.47
C GLY A 232 11.02 -3.78 21.41
N ALA A 233 11.59 -3.68 22.61
CA ALA A 233 11.25 -2.63 23.58
C ALA A 233 11.57 -1.22 23.04
N LEU A 234 12.73 -1.05 22.38
CA LEU A 234 13.11 0.21 21.74
C LEU A 234 12.13 0.58 20.62
N ALA A 235 11.76 -0.36 19.78
CA ALA A 235 10.78 -0.15 18.72
C ALA A 235 9.43 0.31 19.29
N LEU A 236 8.94 -0.37 20.33
CA LEU A 236 7.70 0.00 21.02
C LEU A 236 7.80 1.39 21.67
N ALA A 237 8.93 1.72 22.30
CA ALA A 237 9.16 3.04 22.88
C ALA A 237 9.16 4.15 21.82
N LEU A 238 9.81 3.93 20.66
CA LEU A 238 9.81 4.87 19.53
C LEU A 238 8.40 5.08 18.96
N LEU A 239 7.63 4.00 18.77
CA LEU A 239 6.26 4.08 18.29
C LEU A 239 5.32 4.73 19.32
N ALA A 240 5.50 4.45 20.61
CA ALA A 240 4.77 5.14 21.67
C ALA A 240 5.14 6.64 21.69
N GLY A 241 6.43 6.96 21.56
CA GLY A 241 6.92 8.34 21.42
C GLY A 241 6.30 9.03 20.21
N PHE A 242 6.18 8.34 19.07
CA PHE A 242 5.45 8.85 17.91
C PHE A 242 3.99 9.18 18.24
N LEU A 243 3.25 8.27 18.89
CA LEU A 243 1.85 8.51 19.26
C LEU A 243 1.69 9.70 20.24
N VAL A 244 2.60 9.80 21.22
CA VAL A 244 2.63 10.95 22.15
C VAL A 244 2.93 12.23 21.39
N ARG A 245 3.89 12.20 20.45
CA ARG A 245 4.21 13.35 19.61
C ARG A 245 3.02 13.78 18.76
N GLN A 246 2.29 12.84 18.13
CA GLN A 246 1.11 13.15 17.33
C GLN A 246 -0.03 13.80 18.15
N ARG A 247 -0.09 13.55 19.46
CA ARG A 247 -1.06 14.23 20.36
C ARG A 247 -0.67 15.68 20.67
N ARG A 248 0.64 16.01 20.65
CA ARG A 248 1.18 17.29 21.12
C ARG A 248 1.68 18.19 19.99
N ALA A 249 1.91 17.65 18.80
CA ALA A 249 2.42 18.41 17.67
C ALA A 249 1.38 19.44 17.19
N ALA A 250 1.83 20.66 16.92
CA ALA A 250 1.00 21.70 16.30
C ALA A 250 0.57 21.33 14.88
N THR A 251 1.44 20.64 14.15
CA THR A 251 1.19 20.14 12.78
C THR A 251 1.49 18.64 12.71
N PRO A 252 0.61 17.78 13.30
CA PRO A 252 0.86 16.34 13.33
C PRO A 252 0.86 15.75 11.93
N LEU A 253 1.70 14.70 11.71
CA LEU A 253 1.67 13.91 10.47
C LEU A 253 0.35 13.14 10.35
N MET A 254 -0.15 12.66 11.48
CA MET A 254 -1.40 11.90 11.59
C MET A 254 -2.22 12.42 12.76
N PRO A 255 -3.24 13.27 12.56
CA PRO A 255 -4.16 13.66 13.63
C PRO A 255 -4.90 12.44 14.17
N LEU A 256 -4.63 12.09 15.44
CA LEU A 256 -5.19 10.89 16.08
C LEU A 256 -6.72 10.92 16.21
N ARG A 257 -7.37 12.08 15.99
CA ARG A 257 -8.84 12.20 15.95
C ARG A 257 -9.48 11.28 14.91
N ILE A 258 -8.78 11.02 13.79
CA ILE A 258 -9.30 10.16 12.72
C ILE A 258 -9.45 8.70 13.17
N LEU A 259 -8.61 8.24 14.08
CA LEU A 259 -8.70 6.88 14.66
C LEU A 259 -9.85 6.72 15.67
N ARG A 260 -10.52 7.81 16.07
CA ARG A 260 -11.74 7.71 16.89
C ARG A 260 -12.92 7.16 16.10
N SER A 261 -12.93 7.30 14.78
CA SER A 261 -13.89 6.63 13.91
C SER A 261 -13.65 5.12 13.93
N ARG A 262 -14.64 4.36 14.41
CA ARG A 262 -14.58 2.88 14.42
C ARG A 262 -14.43 2.31 13.02
N ALA A 263 -15.04 2.96 12.02
CA ALA A 263 -14.91 2.53 10.62
C ALA A 263 -13.49 2.70 10.11
N VAL A 264 -12.87 3.87 10.33
CA VAL A 264 -11.47 4.13 9.91
C VAL A 264 -10.49 3.22 10.66
N ALA A 265 -10.58 3.14 11.98
CA ALA A 265 -9.68 2.30 12.78
C ALA A 265 -9.85 0.81 12.46
N GLY A 266 -11.09 0.34 12.34
CA GLY A 266 -11.40 -1.04 12.00
C GLY A 266 -10.93 -1.41 10.59
N ALA A 267 -11.16 -0.53 9.60
CA ALA A 267 -10.71 -0.76 8.24
C ALA A 267 -9.17 -0.82 8.15
N ASN A 268 -8.46 0.07 8.85
CA ASN A 268 -7.00 0.03 8.89
C ASN A 268 -6.47 -1.24 9.57
N LEU A 269 -7.11 -1.72 10.64
CA LEU A 269 -6.72 -2.98 11.29
C LEU A 269 -6.96 -4.19 10.39
N VAL A 270 -8.12 -4.26 9.72
CA VAL A 270 -8.41 -5.32 8.73
C VAL A 270 -7.42 -5.25 7.58
N GLN A 271 -7.11 -4.06 7.08
CA GLN A 271 -6.10 -3.84 6.03
C GLN A 271 -4.73 -4.38 6.43
N LEU A 272 -4.27 -4.02 7.64
CA LEU A 272 -2.98 -4.46 8.17
C LEU A 272 -2.87 -6.00 8.17
N LEU A 273 -3.86 -6.66 8.76
CA LEU A 273 -3.87 -8.13 8.91
C LEU A 273 -4.00 -8.84 7.55
N MET A 274 -4.91 -8.35 6.69
CA MET A 274 -5.15 -8.92 5.37
C MET A 274 -3.92 -8.82 4.48
N VAL A 275 -3.29 -7.65 4.42
CA VAL A 275 -2.15 -7.41 3.54
C VAL A 275 -0.90 -8.11 4.06
N ALA A 276 -0.69 -8.18 5.39
CA ALA A 276 0.39 -8.96 6.00
C ALA A 276 0.34 -10.43 5.57
N ALA A 277 -0.84 -11.03 5.58
CA ALA A 277 -1.02 -12.42 5.16
C ALA A 277 -0.81 -12.60 3.65
N LEU A 278 -1.40 -11.74 2.81
CA LEU A 278 -1.44 -11.93 1.37
C LEU A 278 -0.15 -11.57 0.64
N PHE A 279 0.56 -10.54 1.09
CA PHE A 279 1.84 -10.21 0.47
C PHE A 279 2.89 -11.29 0.78
N SER A 280 2.85 -11.84 2.00
CA SER A 280 3.69 -13.00 2.35
C SER A 280 3.31 -14.25 1.57
N PHE A 281 2.02 -14.49 1.29
CA PHE A 281 1.58 -15.55 0.37
C PHE A 281 2.27 -15.42 -0.98
N GLN A 282 2.31 -14.24 -1.57
CA GLN A 282 2.95 -14.00 -2.86
C GLN A 282 4.43 -14.40 -2.85
N VAL A 283 5.17 -13.99 -1.81
CA VAL A 283 6.59 -14.30 -1.66
C VAL A 283 6.81 -15.80 -1.42
N LEU A 284 6.08 -16.39 -0.47
CA LEU A 284 6.28 -17.79 -0.06
C LEU A 284 5.87 -18.78 -1.15
N VAL A 285 4.81 -18.49 -1.93
CA VAL A 285 4.42 -19.33 -3.07
C VAL A 285 5.46 -19.26 -4.17
N ALA A 286 6.02 -18.07 -4.45
CA ALA A 286 7.10 -17.95 -5.42
C ALA A 286 8.33 -18.79 -5.01
N LEU A 287 8.72 -18.71 -3.73
CA LEU A 287 9.82 -19.50 -3.17
C LEU A 287 9.52 -21.01 -3.20
N TYR A 288 8.29 -21.42 -2.89
CA TYR A 288 7.88 -22.83 -2.97
C TYR A 288 7.98 -23.37 -4.41
N LEU A 289 7.44 -22.63 -5.39
CA LEU A 289 7.51 -23.02 -6.80
C LEU A 289 8.96 -23.18 -7.26
N GLN A 290 9.86 -22.28 -6.86
CA GLN A 290 11.25 -22.32 -7.30
C GLN A 290 12.10 -23.32 -6.51
N LYS A 291 12.04 -23.29 -5.16
CA LYS A 291 12.94 -24.08 -4.31
C LYS A 291 12.47 -25.52 -4.05
N VAL A 292 11.15 -25.77 -4.09
CA VAL A 292 10.58 -27.11 -3.84
C VAL A 292 10.18 -27.78 -5.13
N GLN A 293 9.47 -27.04 -6.02
CA GLN A 293 8.97 -27.60 -7.28
C GLN A 293 9.99 -27.50 -8.44
N GLY A 294 11.09 -26.74 -8.27
CA GLY A 294 12.15 -26.59 -9.28
C GLY A 294 11.75 -25.73 -10.49
N TYR A 295 10.73 -24.88 -10.37
CA TYR A 295 10.34 -23.98 -11.47
C TYR A 295 11.43 -22.93 -11.70
N GLY A 296 11.70 -22.63 -12.98
CA GLY A 296 12.47 -21.44 -13.34
C GLY A 296 11.69 -20.15 -13.02
N ALA A 297 12.38 -19.02 -13.07
CA ALA A 297 11.77 -17.73 -12.71
C ALA A 297 10.60 -17.36 -13.64
N THR A 298 10.74 -17.58 -14.96
CA THR A 298 9.64 -17.37 -15.94
C THR A 298 8.44 -18.25 -15.66
N ALA A 299 8.67 -19.55 -15.40
CA ALA A 299 7.58 -20.48 -15.10
C ALA A 299 6.84 -20.10 -13.81
N THR A 300 7.58 -19.61 -12.80
CA THR A 300 7.01 -19.08 -11.54
C THR A 300 6.13 -17.86 -11.81
N GLY A 301 6.60 -16.89 -12.58
CA GLY A 301 5.83 -15.70 -12.95
C GLY A 301 4.54 -16.06 -13.70
N LEU A 302 4.62 -16.98 -14.65
CA LEU A 302 3.45 -17.47 -15.40
C LEU A 302 2.48 -18.26 -14.51
N ALA A 303 2.98 -19.07 -13.57
CA ALA A 303 2.16 -19.82 -12.62
C ALA A 303 1.39 -18.90 -11.66
N MET A 304 1.91 -17.71 -11.33
CA MET A 304 1.24 -16.73 -10.49
C MET A 304 0.29 -15.80 -11.24
N LEU A 305 0.39 -15.73 -12.58
CA LEU A 305 -0.42 -14.84 -13.42
C LEU A 305 -1.95 -15.05 -13.27
N PRO A 306 -2.51 -16.28 -13.16
CA PRO A 306 -3.95 -16.47 -12.97
C PRO A 306 -4.50 -15.76 -11.73
N ALA A 307 -3.78 -15.75 -10.61
CA ALA A 307 -4.20 -15.01 -9.41
C ALA A 307 -4.33 -13.51 -9.69
N ALA A 308 -3.33 -12.94 -10.34
CA ALA A 308 -3.30 -11.51 -10.65
C ALA A 308 -4.42 -11.12 -11.64
N LEU A 309 -4.65 -11.95 -12.67
CA LEU A 309 -5.74 -11.73 -13.65
C LEU A 309 -7.12 -11.79 -12.98
N VAL A 310 -7.34 -12.79 -12.14
CA VAL A 310 -8.63 -12.95 -11.45
C VAL A 310 -8.86 -11.81 -10.45
N ILE A 311 -7.86 -11.42 -9.68
CA ILE A 311 -7.94 -10.25 -8.77
C ILE A 311 -8.33 -9.01 -9.56
N GLY A 312 -7.64 -8.73 -10.67
CA GLY A 312 -7.92 -7.58 -11.53
C GLY A 312 -9.33 -7.62 -12.13
N ALA A 313 -9.73 -8.74 -12.74
CA ALA A 313 -11.04 -8.90 -13.34
C ALA A 313 -12.18 -8.74 -12.33
N VAL A 314 -12.03 -9.32 -11.14
CA VAL A 314 -13.03 -9.23 -10.08
C VAL A 314 -13.08 -7.82 -9.49
N SER A 315 -11.94 -7.18 -9.24
CA SER A 315 -11.89 -5.82 -8.71
C SER A 315 -12.55 -4.82 -9.65
N LEU A 316 -12.27 -4.87 -10.94
CA LEU A 316 -12.76 -3.92 -11.93
C LEU A 316 -14.19 -4.22 -12.42
N GLY A 317 -14.53 -5.51 -12.60
CA GLY A 317 -15.77 -5.91 -13.27
C GLY A 317 -16.90 -6.34 -12.33
N VAL A 318 -16.57 -6.99 -11.25
CA VAL A 318 -17.53 -7.71 -10.39
C VAL A 318 -17.77 -7.01 -9.07
N SER A 319 -16.70 -6.52 -8.42
CA SER A 319 -16.75 -5.95 -7.05
C SER A 319 -17.77 -4.83 -6.93
N ALA A 320 -17.75 -3.85 -7.83
CA ALA A 320 -18.69 -2.72 -7.79
C ALA A 320 -20.15 -3.16 -7.91
N ARG A 321 -20.44 -4.14 -8.77
CA ARG A 321 -21.82 -4.68 -8.95
C ARG A 321 -22.29 -5.44 -7.71
N LEU A 322 -21.39 -6.20 -7.08
CA LEU A 322 -21.74 -6.93 -5.86
C LEU A 322 -21.93 -5.98 -4.67
N VAL A 323 -21.10 -4.93 -4.57
CA VAL A 323 -21.24 -3.90 -3.53
C VAL A 323 -22.58 -3.17 -3.65
N THR A 324 -23.01 -2.80 -4.87
CA THR A 324 -24.31 -2.16 -5.06
C THR A 324 -25.48 -3.08 -4.75
N ARG A 325 -25.34 -4.40 -4.95
CA ARG A 325 -26.42 -5.38 -4.74
C ARG A 325 -26.49 -5.90 -3.30
N PHE A 326 -25.35 -6.18 -2.67
CA PHE A 326 -25.28 -6.86 -1.38
C PHE A 326 -24.70 -5.97 -0.26
N GLY A 327 -24.21 -4.79 -0.60
CA GLY A 327 -23.54 -3.89 0.33
C GLY A 327 -22.07 -4.21 0.56
N GLU A 328 -21.30 -3.21 0.95
CA GLU A 328 -19.85 -3.27 1.12
C GLU A 328 -19.41 -4.33 2.14
N ARG A 329 -20.12 -4.42 3.26
CA ARG A 329 -19.80 -5.37 4.33
C ARG A 329 -19.92 -6.83 3.89
N ALA A 330 -21.00 -7.20 3.20
CA ALA A 330 -21.21 -8.57 2.74
C ALA A 330 -20.12 -8.98 1.74
N VAL A 331 -19.76 -8.07 0.81
CA VAL A 331 -18.71 -8.29 -0.18
C VAL A 331 -17.34 -8.42 0.49
N LEU A 332 -17.05 -7.59 1.49
CA LEU A 332 -15.80 -7.68 2.28
C LEU A 332 -15.70 -9.03 3.01
N LEU A 333 -16.74 -9.44 3.73
CA LEU A 333 -16.74 -10.70 4.48
C LEU A 333 -16.60 -11.92 3.54
N THR A 334 -17.28 -11.90 2.39
CA THR A 334 -17.14 -12.94 1.35
C THR A 334 -15.71 -12.98 0.82
N GLY A 335 -15.13 -11.81 0.49
CA GLY A 335 -13.75 -11.71 0.02
C GLY A 335 -12.74 -12.25 1.04
N LEU A 336 -12.86 -11.84 2.31
CA LEU A 336 -12.01 -12.36 3.39
C LEU A 336 -12.20 -13.86 3.62
N GLY A 337 -13.43 -14.39 3.53
CA GLY A 337 -13.71 -15.82 3.62
C GLY A 337 -13.02 -16.64 2.51
N LEU A 338 -13.03 -16.14 1.27
CA LEU A 338 -12.29 -16.75 0.17
C LEU A 338 -10.78 -16.76 0.44
N LEU A 339 -10.23 -15.67 0.97
CA LEU A 339 -8.81 -15.55 1.30
C LEU A 339 -8.39 -16.48 2.45
N VAL A 340 -9.25 -16.66 3.46
CA VAL A 340 -9.07 -17.71 4.50
C VAL A 340 -9.00 -19.08 3.84
N GLY A 341 -9.86 -19.35 2.85
CA GLY A 341 -9.82 -20.58 2.05
C GLY A 341 -8.49 -20.77 1.30
N VAL A 342 -7.97 -19.68 0.67
CA VAL A 342 -6.67 -19.68 -0.02
C VAL A 342 -5.55 -20.16 0.90
N LEU A 343 -5.32 -19.43 2.00
CA LEU A 343 -4.21 -19.77 2.90
C LEU A 343 -4.47 -21.06 3.67
N GLY A 344 -5.74 -21.35 4.01
CA GLY A 344 -6.14 -22.61 4.65
C GLY A 344 -5.83 -23.84 3.81
N LEU A 345 -6.06 -23.80 2.50
CA LEU A 345 -5.69 -24.89 1.58
C LEU A 345 -4.17 -25.07 1.51
N LEU A 346 -3.40 -23.96 1.49
CA LEU A 346 -1.94 -24.01 1.43
C LEU A 346 -1.29 -24.56 2.71
N THR A 347 -2.00 -24.63 3.83
CA THR A 347 -1.49 -25.32 5.03
C THR A 347 -1.27 -26.82 4.80
N ARG A 348 -1.90 -27.40 3.78
CA ARG A 348 -1.81 -28.81 3.38
C ARG A 348 -1.01 -29.03 2.10
N LEU A 349 -0.31 -28.02 1.61
CA LEU A 349 0.45 -28.06 0.37
C LEU A 349 1.45 -29.24 0.39
N PRO A 350 1.39 -30.22 -0.56
CA PRO A 350 2.28 -31.36 -0.57
C PRO A 350 3.69 -30.98 -1.08
N VAL A 351 4.69 -31.82 -0.81
CA VAL A 351 6.05 -31.63 -1.36
C VAL A 351 6.03 -31.75 -2.89
N HIS A 352 5.26 -32.67 -3.42
CA HIS A 352 5.06 -32.84 -4.87
C HIS A 352 3.64 -32.40 -5.24
N ALA A 353 3.46 -31.09 -5.44
CA ALA A 353 2.15 -30.54 -5.82
C ALA A 353 1.92 -30.61 -7.32
N SER A 354 0.69 -30.97 -7.70
CA SER A 354 0.22 -30.74 -9.06
C SER A 354 -0.27 -29.30 -9.20
N TYR A 355 0.30 -28.57 -10.15
CA TYR A 355 -0.13 -27.17 -10.36
C TYR A 355 -1.64 -27.05 -10.62
N ALA A 356 -2.19 -27.94 -11.49
CA ALA A 356 -3.60 -27.88 -11.86
C ALA A 356 -4.57 -28.21 -10.72
N VAL A 357 -4.17 -29.11 -9.80
CA VAL A 357 -5.05 -29.60 -8.73
C VAL A 357 -4.84 -28.83 -7.43
N ASP A 358 -3.58 -28.56 -7.05
CA ASP A 358 -3.24 -28.02 -5.75
C ASP A 358 -3.07 -26.50 -5.76
N LEU A 359 -2.56 -25.93 -6.85
CA LEU A 359 -2.20 -24.50 -6.91
C LEU A 359 -3.18 -23.65 -7.70
N LEU A 360 -3.61 -24.10 -8.90
CA LEU A 360 -4.50 -23.30 -9.74
C LEU A 360 -5.83 -22.94 -9.06
N PRO A 361 -6.53 -23.83 -8.35
CA PRO A 361 -7.74 -23.47 -7.59
C PRO A 361 -7.46 -22.40 -6.53
N VAL A 362 -6.32 -22.47 -5.86
CA VAL A 362 -5.89 -21.47 -4.87
C VAL A 362 -5.64 -20.11 -5.54
N MET A 363 -5.00 -20.10 -6.71
CA MET A 363 -4.80 -18.86 -7.50
C MET A 363 -6.14 -18.25 -7.91
N LEU A 364 -7.13 -19.05 -8.27
CA LEU A 364 -8.47 -18.55 -8.63
C LEU A 364 -9.25 -18.02 -7.41
N LEU A 365 -9.11 -18.66 -6.25
CA LEU A 365 -9.70 -18.17 -4.99
C LEU A 365 -9.11 -16.83 -4.53
N ALA A 366 -7.92 -16.44 -5.01
CA ALA A 366 -7.35 -15.12 -4.79
C ALA A 366 -8.25 -13.96 -5.30
N ALA A 367 -9.31 -14.28 -6.09
CA ALA A 367 -10.44 -13.39 -6.38
C ALA A 367 -10.99 -12.67 -5.12
N GLY A 368 -10.88 -13.33 -3.96
CA GLY A 368 -11.25 -12.76 -2.67
C GLY A 368 -10.59 -11.41 -2.38
N PHE A 369 -9.35 -11.19 -2.80
CA PHE A 369 -8.68 -9.90 -2.65
C PHE A 369 -9.30 -8.82 -3.54
N GLY A 370 -9.68 -9.19 -4.77
CA GLY A 370 -10.39 -8.29 -5.68
C GLY A 370 -11.77 -7.85 -5.18
N LEU A 371 -12.41 -8.65 -4.31
CA LEU A 371 -13.64 -8.29 -3.61
C LEU A 371 -13.35 -7.47 -2.33
N ALA A 372 -12.41 -7.96 -1.51
CA ALA A 372 -12.19 -7.42 -0.18
C ALA A 372 -11.60 -6.01 -0.20
N LEU A 373 -10.57 -5.73 -1.03
CA LEU A 373 -9.85 -4.47 -1.00
C LEU A 373 -10.72 -3.25 -1.37
N PRO A 374 -11.50 -3.25 -2.48
CA PRO A 374 -12.36 -2.12 -2.81
C PRO A 374 -13.46 -1.89 -1.77
N ALA A 375 -14.08 -2.96 -1.26
CA ALA A 375 -15.12 -2.88 -0.25
C ALA A 375 -14.57 -2.34 1.08
N LEU A 376 -13.38 -2.78 1.49
CA LEU A 376 -12.69 -2.32 2.70
C LEU A 376 -12.29 -0.85 2.59
N THR A 377 -11.77 -0.43 1.44
CA THR A 377 -11.40 0.97 1.18
C THR A 377 -12.63 1.87 1.26
N SER A 378 -13.73 1.47 0.65
CA SER A 378 -14.98 2.21 0.71
C SER A 378 -15.51 2.34 2.14
N LEU A 379 -15.55 1.24 2.91
CA LEU A 379 -15.95 1.25 4.33
C LEU A 379 -15.04 2.13 5.20
N GLY A 380 -13.72 2.08 4.97
CA GLY A 380 -12.76 2.90 5.68
C GLY A 380 -12.93 4.39 5.39
N MET A 381 -13.16 4.73 4.12
CA MET A 381 -13.36 6.12 3.69
C MET A 381 -14.71 6.70 4.11
N SER A 382 -15.76 5.88 4.21
CA SER A 382 -17.09 6.32 4.65
C SER A 382 -17.13 6.82 6.10
N GLY A 383 -16.13 6.44 6.89
CA GLY A 383 -15.97 6.87 8.29
C GLY A 383 -15.14 8.15 8.47
N ALA A 384 -14.69 8.77 7.40
CA ALA A 384 -13.92 10.02 7.41
C ALA A 384 -14.77 11.18 6.87
N ASP A 385 -14.65 12.35 7.51
CA ASP A 385 -15.25 13.57 6.98
C ASP A 385 -14.58 13.99 5.66
N GLU A 386 -15.28 14.73 4.82
CA GLU A 386 -14.78 15.15 3.50
C GLU A 386 -13.45 15.94 3.60
N ALA A 387 -13.28 16.74 4.66
CA ALA A 387 -12.05 17.46 4.97
C ALA A 387 -10.87 16.53 5.36
N ASP A 388 -11.16 15.33 5.90
CA ASP A 388 -10.18 14.35 6.35
C ASP A 388 -9.96 13.20 5.34
N ALA A 389 -10.65 13.21 4.19
CA ALA A 389 -10.58 12.13 3.21
C ALA A 389 -9.16 11.86 2.69
N GLY A 390 -8.38 12.91 2.42
CA GLY A 390 -6.97 12.77 2.03
C GLY A 390 -6.11 12.12 3.10
N LEU A 391 -6.36 12.49 4.36
CA LEU A 391 -5.66 11.93 5.52
C LEU A 391 -6.02 10.46 5.75
N ALA A 392 -7.32 10.10 5.63
CA ALA A 392 -7.79 8.72 5.74
C ALA A 392 -7.15 7.83 4.66
N SER A 393 -7.08 8.33 3.42
CA SER A 393 -6.42 7.65 2.31
C SER A 393 -4.92 7.47 2.56
N GLY A 394 -4.22 8.51 3.05
CA GLY A 394 -2.81 8.42 3.41
C GLY A 394 -2.55 7.40 4.52
N LEU A 395 -3.38 7.40 5.56
CA LEU A 395 -3.32 6.42 6.65
C LEU A 395 -3.53 5.01 6.14
N PHE A 396 -4.55 4.79 5.29
CA PHE A 396 -4.85 3.49 4.71
C PHE A 396 -3.69 2.94 3.88
N ASN A 397 -3.08 3.79 3.06
CA ASN A 397 -1.90 3.45 2.27
C ASN A 397 -0.68 3.13 3.15
N THR A 398 -0.42 3.94 4.19
CA THR A 398 0.66 3.70 5.14
C THR A 398 0.46 2.38 5.88
N THR A 399 -0.75 2.10 6.35
CA THR A 399 -1.11 0.84 7.00
C THR A 399 -0.90 -0.35 6.07
N GLN A 400 -1.22 -0.20 4.78
CA GLN A 400 -0.96 -1.21 3.77
C GLN A 400 0.53 -1.54 3.66
N GLN A 401 1.39 -0.53 3.55
CA GLN A 401 2.84 -0.75 3.40
C GLN A 401 3.46 -1.36 4.68
N ILE A 402 3.03 -0.89 5.85
CA ILE A 402 3.46 -1.46 7.14
C ILE A 402 3.02 -2.93 7.23
N GLY A 403 1.77 -3.24 6.85
CA GLY A 403 1.25 -4.59 6.83
C GLY A 403 2.06 -5.53 5.93
N MET A 404 2.39 -5.08 4.71
CA MET A 404 3.25 -5.83 3.79
C MET A 404 4.63 -6.11 4.41
N ALA A 405 5.29 -5.09 4.95
CA ALA A 405 6.63 -5.23 5.53
C ALA A 405 6.63 -6.16 6.76
N LEU A 406 5.70 -5.96 7.71
CA LEU A 406 5.58 -6.80 8.89
C LEU A 406 5.22 -8.24 8.53
N GLY A 407 4.28 -8.42 7.59
CA GLY A 407 3.86 -9.74 7.14
C GLY A 407 5.02 -10.53 6.56
N VAL A 408 5.76 -9.94 5.62
CA VAL A 408 6.95 -10.60 5.03
C VAL A 408 7.97 -10.92 6.12
N ALA A 409 8.33 -9.95 6.98
CA ALA A 409 9.32 -10.16 8.02
C ALA A 409 8.93 -11.30 8.98
N VAL A 410 7.69 -11.28 9.50
CA VAL A 410 7.23 -12.27 10.48
C VAL A 410 7.07 -13.65 9.84
N LEU A 411 6.37 -13.73 8.70
CA LEU A 411 6.01 -15.02 8.14
C LEU A 411 7.19 -15.72 7.46
N THR A 412 8.13 -14.98 6.84
CA THR A 412 9.35 -15.59 6.29
C THR A 412 10.29 -16.04 7.40
N THR A 413 10.42 -15.29 8.50
CA THR A 413 11.23 -15.69 9.66
C THR A 413 10.66 -16.95 10.33
N LEU A 414 9.32 -17.03 10.50
CA LEU A 414 8.68 -18.24 11.04
C LEU A 414 8.87 -19.44 10.11
N ALA A 415 8.78 -19.24 8.79
CA ALA A 415 9.05 -20.28 7.81
C ALA A 415 10.48 -20.77 7.89
N ALA A 416 11.46 -19.86 7.96
CA ALA A 416 12.88 -20.19 8.06
C ALA A 416 13.21 -20.97 9.34
N ALA A 417 12.77 -20.48 10.50
CA ALA A 417 12.97 -21.14 11.78
C ALA A 417 12.36 -22.56 11.83
N ARG A 418 11.16 -22.75 11.25
CA ARG A 418 10.56 -24.10 11.17
C ARG A 418 11.31 -25.01 10.21
N THR A 419 11.77 -24.47 9.06
CA THR A 419 12.59 -25.21 8.10
C THR A 419 13.88 -25.73 8.75
N GLU A 420 14.57 -24.88 9.50
CA GLU A 420 15.78 -25.25 10.21
C GLU A 420 15.52 -26.35 11.27
N ALA A 421 14.47 -26.18 12.09
CA ALA A 421 14.09 -27.17 13.09
C ALA A 421 13.77 -28.54 12.49
N LEU A 422 13.08 -28.59 11.34
CA LEU A 422 12.77 -29.83 10.64
C LEU A 422 14.02 -30.45 10.00
N GLY A 423 14.92 -29.64 9.42
CA GLY A 423 16.21 -30.08 8.90
C GLY A 423 17.10 -30.69 10.00
N ALA A 424 17.17 -30.05 11.16
CA ALA A 424 17.87 -30.55 12.34
C ALA A 424 17.28 -31.89 12.87
N ALA A 425 15.98 -32.10 12.66
CA ALA A 425 15.28 -33.36 12.98
C ALA A 425 15.43 -34.46 11.92
N GLY A 426 16.24 -34.21 10.85
CA GLY A 426 16.53 -35.18 9.80
C GLY A 426 15.56 -35.19 8.61
N ALA A 427 14.65 -34.23 8.49
CA ALA A 427 13.79 -34.12 7.31
C ALA A 427 14.57 -33.75 6.07
N GLY A 428 14.16 -34.25 4.89
CA GLY A 428 14.72 -33.85 3.63
C GLY A 428 14.55 -32.37 3.33
N ALA A 429 15.44 -31.77 2.54
CA ALA A 429 15.43 -30.32 2.27
C ALA A 429 14.07 -29.80 1.74
N ALA A 430 13.47 -30.49 0.78
CA ALA A 430 12.16 -30.13 0.23
C ALA A 430 11.02 -30.27 1.25
N GLU A 431 11.08 -31.30 2.10
CA GLU A 431 10.10 -31.52 3.18
C GLU A 431 10.22 -30.45 4.27
N ALA A 432 11.45 -30.13 4.69
CA ALA A 432 11.73 -29.08 5.68
C ALA A 432 11.23 -27.70 5.19
N LEU A 433 11.54 -27.32 3.94
CA LEU A 433 11.06 -26.10 3.32
C LEU A 433 9.52 -26.05 3.26
N THR A 434 8.90 -27.13 2.77
CA THR A 434 7.43 -27.22 2.68
C THR A 434 6.79 -27.10 4.06
N GLY A 435 7.38 -27.76 5.08
CA GLY A 435 6.93 -27.65 6.46
C GLY A 435 7.03 -26.23 7.02
N GLY A 436 8.08 -25.49 6.69
CA GLY A 436 8.24 -24.07 7.01
C GLY A 436 7.14 -23.21 6.37
N TYR A 437 6.90 -23.39 5.07
CA TYR A 437 5.87 -22.64 4.34
C TYR A 437 4.45 -22.95 4.85
N ARG A 438 4.14 -24.21 5.16
CA ARG A 438 2.85 -24.61 5.77
C ARG A 438 2.61 -23.87 7.09
N LEU A 439 3.62 -23.75 7.96
CA LEU A 439 3.49 -22.98 9.20
C LEU A 439 3.18 -21.51 8.92
N ALA A 440 3.90 -20.89 8.00
CA ALA A 440 3.65 -19.48 7.64
C ALA A 440 2.23 -19.29 7.07
N PHE A 441 1.75 -20.20 6.22
CA PHE A 441 0.37 -20.15 5.73
C PHE A 441 -0.67 -20.38 6.83
N ALA A 442 -0.38 -21.23 7.83
CA ALA A 442 -1.27 -21.42 8.99
C ALA A 442 -1.38 -20.14 9.82
N VAL A 443 -0.25 -19.47 10.10
CA VAL A 443 -0.25 -18.18 10.81
C VAL A 443 -0.96 -17.11 9.98
N GLY A 444 -0.69 -17.04 8.67
CA GLY A 444 -1.39 -16.15 7.74
C GLY A 444 -2.91 -16.38 7.72
N THR A 445 -3.35 -17.65 7.78
CA THR A 445 -4.78 -18.01 7.92
C THR A 445 -5.34 -17.45 9.22
N GLY A 446 -4.59 -17.55 10.33
CA GLY A 446 -4.96 -16.96 11.63
C GLY A 446 -5.12 -15.45 11.55
N LEU A 447 -4.21 -14.74 10.85
CA LEU A 447 -4.32 -13.30 10.62
C LEU A 447 -5.59 -12.94 9.82
N LEU A 448 -5.92 -13.72 8.77
CA LEU A 448 -7.14 -13.49 7.99
C LEU A 448 -8.41 -13.81 8.77
N LEU A 449 -8.41 -14.83 9.63
CA LEU A 449 -9.53 -15.11 10.54
C LEU A 449 -9.72 -13.97 11.54
N ALA A 450 -8.63 -13.40 12.08
CA ALA A 450 -8.69 -12.21 12.93
C ALA A 450 -9.24 -11.00 12.15
N ALA A 451 -8.77 -10.79 10.90
CA ALA A 451 -9.30 -9.74 10.02
C ALA A 451 -10.81 -9.92 9.77
N LEU A 452 -11.25 -11.15 9.50
CA LEU A 452 -12.66 -11.50 9.31
C LEU A 452 -13.49 -11.22 10.57
N ALA A 453 -12.98 -11.60 11.74
CA ALA A 453 -13.65 -11.33 13.02
C ALA A 453 -13.77 -9.83 13.30
N VAL A 454 -12.70 -9.05 13.06
CA VAL A 454 -12.74 -7.57 13.19
C VAL A 454 -13.74 -6.96 12.18
N ALA A 455 -13.71 -7.38 10.93
CA ALA A 455 -14.64 -6.90 9.91
C ALA A 455 -16.10 -7.21 10.30
N ALA A 456 -16.36 -8.40 10.83
CA ALA A 456 -17.70 -8.83 11.25
C ALA A 456 -18.22 -8.09 12.48
N THR A 457 -17.35 -7.71 13.42
CA THR A 457 -17.75 -7.11 14.70
C THR A 457 -17.68 -5.58 14.68
N VAL A 458 -16.66 -5.00 14.07
CA VAL A 458 -16.38 -3.55 14.12
C VAL A 458 -16.97 -2.80 12.93
N LEU A 459 -16.86 -3.36 11.73
CA LEU A 459 -17.35 -2.73 10.51
C LEU A 459 -18.85 -3.06 10.32
N ARG A 460 -19.70 -2.34 11.04
CA ARG A 460 -21.15 -2.39 10.82
C ARG A 460 -21.49 -1.42 9.70
N THR A 461 -22.37 -1.81 8.77
CA THR A 461 -23.01 -0.87 7.85
C THR A 461 -23.75 0.15 8.70
N GLY A 462 -23.30 1.40 8.71
CA GLY A 462 -24.14 2.48 9.16
C GLY A 462 -25.41 2.43 8.31
N THR A 463 -26.56 2.28 8.93
CA THR A 463 -27.84 2.55 8.25
C THR A 463 -27.68 3.93 7.64
N PRO A 464 -27.88 4.13 6.32
CA PRO A 464 -27.89 5.47 5.77
C PRO A 464 -28.88 6.27 6.60
N ASP A 465 -28.39 7.30 7.26
CA ASP A 465 -29.26 8.23 7.98
C ASP A 465 -30.14 8.93 6.94
N ARG A 466 -31.31 8.34 6.67
CA ARG A 466 -32.32 8.89 5.78
C ARG A 466 -32.84 10.23 6.27
N SER A 467 -32.43 10.68 7.46
CA SER A 467 -32.80 11.98 8.02
C SER A 467 -31.89 13.12 7.54
N ARG A 468 -30.75 12.83 6.90
CA ARG A 468 -29.97 13.83 6.18
C ARG A 468 -30.56 14.04 4.78
N THR A 469 -31.72 14.63 4.73
CA THR A 469 -32.16 15.37 3.53
C THR A 469 -31.03 16.32 3.13
N PRO A 470 -30.56 16.30 1.86
CA PRO A 470 -29.63 17.31 1.39
C PRO A 470 -30.29 18.68 1.75
N ARG A 471 -29.61 19.46 2.61
CA ARG A 471 -29.98 20.87 2.73
C ARG A 471 -29.84 21.41 1.32
N THR A 472 -30.96 21.63 0.68
CA THR A 472 -31.03 22.45 -0.54
C THR A 472 -30.23 23.71 -0.22
N PRO A 473 -29.21 24.08 -1.03
CA PRO A 473 -28.57 25.35 -0.84
C PRO A 473 -29.67 26.41 -0.81
N GLU A 474 -29.79 27.11 0.31
CA GLU A 474 -30.71 28.24 0.42
C GLU A 474 -30.36 29.17 -0.74
N ALA A 475 -31.28 29.36 -1.65
CA ALA A 475 -31.08 30.25 -2.78
C ALA A 475 -30.64 31.62 -2.20
N PRO A 476 -29.61 32.27 -2.77
CA PRO A 476 -29.17 33.58 -2.31
C PRO A 476 -30.43 34.45 -2.21
N GLN A 477 -30.74 34.95 -1.01
CA GLN A 477 -31.83 35.90 -0.84
C GLN A 477 -31.57 37.05 -1.80
N ALA A 478 -32.51 37.27 -2.69
CA ALA A 478 -32.44 38.42 -3.59
C ALA A 478 -32.23 39.69 -2.77
N PRO A 479 -31.36 40.62 -3.21
CA PRO A 479 -31.18 41.87 -2.51
C PRO A 479 -32.54 42.52 -2.27
N GLN A 480 -32.86 42.79 -1.00
CA GLN A 480 -34.06 43.56 -0.67
C GLN A 480 -33.99 44.89 -1.39
N ALA A 481 -34.99 45.17 -2.21
CA ALA A 481 -35.11 46.46 -2.88
C ALA A 481 -35.04 47.59 -1.83
N PRO A 482 -34.37 48.72 -2.12
CA PRO A 482 -34.30 49.84 -1.21
C PRO A 482 -35.74 50.29 -0.87
N GLN A 483 -36.06 50.36 0.42
CA GLN A 483 -37.31 50.92 0.87
C GLN A 483 -37.41 52.39 0.41
N ALA A 484 -38.44 52.72 -0.29
CA ALA A 484 -38.74 54.07 -0.71
C ALA A 484 -38.81 55.01 0.52
N PRO A 485 -38.31 56.25 0.42
CA PRO A 485 -38.37 57.23 1.53
C PRO A 485 -39.84 57.49 1.91
N GLN A 486 -40.17 57.34 3.21
CA GLN A 486 -41.46 57.72 3.74
C GLN A 486 -41.65 59.24 3.58
N ALA A 487 -42.74 59.65 2.93
CA ALA A 487 -43.15 61.02 2.81
C ALA A 487 -43.37 61.65 4.18
N PRO A 488 -43.03 62.95 4.39
CA PRO A 488 -43.21 63.64 5.65
C PRO A 488 -44.71 63.76 5.96
N ARG A 489 -45.10 63.40 7.19
CA ARG A 489 -46.42 63.60 7.73
C ARG A 489 -46.68 65.10 7.81
N SER A 490 -47.75 65.56 7.14
CA SER A 490 -48.27 66.93 7.29
C SER A 490 -48.76 67.18 8.71
N PRO A 491 -48.53 68.39 9.30
CA PRO A 491 -49.04 68.72 10.62
C PRO A 491 -50.56 69.06 10.46
N GLU A 492 -51.45 68.30 11.14
CA GLU A 492 -52.84 68.62 11.30
C GLU A 492 -52.97 69.89 12.18
N ALA A 493 -53.65 70.82 11.65
CA ALA A 493 -53.93 72.12 12.26
C ALA A 493 -54.85 71.97 13.52
N ALA A 494 -54.40 72.49 14.61
CA ALA A 494 -55.22 72.81 15.77
C ALA A 494 -56.12 73.97 15.44
N THR A 495 -57.45 73.77 15.48
CA THR A 495 -58.37 74.85 15.54
C THR A 495 -59.43 74.58 16.61
N ALA A 496 -59.40 75.39 17.60
CA ALA A 496 -60.39 76.04 18.44
C ALA A 496 -61.77 75.38 18.63
N ALA A 497 -62.18 75.09 19.81
CA ALA A 497 -63.17 75.74 20.66
C ALA A 497 -63.22 75.06 22.03
#